data_70ce076942de6269c1126bd54a210076
#
_entry.id   70ce076942de6269c1126bd54a210076
#
_cell.length_a   1.000
_cell.length_b   1.000
_cell.length_c   1.000
_cell.angle_alpha   90.00
_cell.angle_beta   90.00
_cell.angle_gamma   90.00
#
_symmetry.space_group_name_H-M   'P 1'
#
loop_
_entity.id
_entity.type
_entity.pdbx_description
1 polymer ?
#
loop_
_entity_poly.entity_id
_entity_poly.type
_entity_poly.pdbx_seq_one_letter_code
_entity_poly.pdbx_strand_id
1 'polypeptide(L)'
;MTAEPRIVFLDRATIPDDVVLRVPDFPHVWTDHARTAVEDVVARSRGANILIVNKVPLTGPMLEALPDLRMIAVAATGTDRIDLETAFARRIVVSNIRGYATRSVPEHTLALMLALRRSIPMYRDSVAAGAWQKADQFCYFDHPIHDLAGATLCVVGAGSIGSAVARLGEAFGMKVI
;
A
#
# COMPACT_ATOMS: atom_id res chain seq x y z
N MET A 1 -14.09 -34.66 -15.77
CA MET A 1 -13.06 -34.01 -14.94
C MET A 1 -13.19 -32.52 -15.19
N THR A 2 -13.53 -31.71 -14.20
CA THR A 2 -13.53 -30.24 -14.33
C THR A 2 -12.08 -29.80 -14.52
N ALA A 3 -11.81 -28.97 -15.53
CA ALA A 3 -10.48 -28.41 -15.77
C ALA A 3 -9.99 -27.66 -14.50
N GLU A 4 -8.70 -27.76 -14.19
CA GLU A 4 -8.10 -27.05 -13.08
C GLU A 4 -8.27 -25.52 -13.27
N PRO A 5 -8.67 -24.76 -12.25
CA PRO A 5 -8.83 -23.33 -12.35
C PRO A 5 -7.50 -22.64 -12.66
N ARG A 6 -7.54 -21.66 -13.57
CA ARG A 6 -6.39 -20.89 -13.99
C ARG A 6 -6.35 -19.55 -13.24
N ILE A 7 -5.25 -19.30 -12.52
CA ILE A 7 -4.97 -18.08 -11.77
C ILE A 7 -3.89 -17.30 -12.50
N VAL A 8 -4.15 -16.01 -12.75
CA VAL A 8 -3.19 -15.13 -13.40
C VAL A 8 -2.95 -13.89 -12.53
N PHE A 9 -1.70 -13.63 -12.15
CA PHE A 9 -1.29 -12.41 -11.47
C PHE A 9 -0.70 -11.42 -12.49
N LEU A 10 -1.37 -10.29 -12.70
CA LEU A 10 -1.05 -9.37 -13.79
C LEU A 10 0.09 -8.41 -13.48
N ASP A 11 0.40 -8.14 -12.22
CA ASP A 11 1.40 -7.16 -11.80
C ASP A 11 2.18 -7.60 -10.55
N ARG A 12 2.73 -8.82 -10.59
CA ARG A 12 3.45 -9.47 -9.48
C ARG A 12 4.58 -8.60 -8.90
N ALA A 13 5.28 -7.81 -9.73
CA ALA A 13 6.35 -6.91 -9.30
C ALA A 13 5.89 -5.74 -8.39
N THR A 14 4.57 -5.60 -8.15
CA THR A 14 4.04 -4.67 -7.15
C THR A 14 4.10 -5.21 -5.72
N ILE A 15 4.44 -6.48 -5.55
CA ILE A 15 4.68 -7.13 -4.27
C ILE A 15 6.17 -7.47 -4.19
N PRO A 16 6.91 -7.05 -3.14
CA PRO A 16 8.31 -7.35 -2.97
C PRO A 16 8.62 -8.85 -3.03
N ASP A 17 9.80 -9.22 -3.48
CA ASP A 17 10.19 -10.62 -3.70
C ASP A 17 10.36 -11.42 -2.39
N ASP A 18 10.66 -10.73 -1.29
CA ASP A 18 10.76 -11.30 0.06
C ASP A 18 9.39 -11.60 0.70
N VAL A 19 8.29 -11.15 0.07
CA VAL A 19 6.93 -11.49 0.50
C VAL A 19 6.51 -12.83 -0.08
N VAL A 20 6.42 -13.83 0.80
CA VAL A 20 5.93 -15.17 0.42
C VAL A 20 4.43 -15.13 0.17
N LEU A 21 4.03 -15.36 -1.06
CA LEU A 21 2.63 -15.53 -1.42
C LEU A 21 2.17 -16.94 -1.05
N ARG A 22 1.08 -17.04 -0.29
CA ARG A 22 0.42 -18.33 -0.07
C ARG A 22 -0.37 -18.70 -1.32
N VAL A 23 0.05 -19.77 -1.96
CA VAL A 23 -0.74 -20.36 -3.05
C VAL A 23 -1.96 -21.10 -2.48
N PRO A 24 -3.09 -21.18 -3.22
CA PRO A 24 -4.24 -21.96 -2.82
C PRO A 24 -3.88 -23.45 -2.62
N ASP A 25 -4.56 -24.13 -1.71
CA ASP A 25 -4.38 -25.55 -1.37
C ASP A 25 -5.16 -26.51 -2.27
N PHE A 26 -5.83 -26.01 -3.31
CA PHE A 26 -6.51 -26.80 -4.33
C PHE A 26 -5.70 -26.87 -5.64
N PRO A 27 -5.89 -27.89 -6.49
CA PRO A 27 -5.25 -27.99 -7.80
C PRO A 27 -5.56 -26.79 -8.68
N HIS A 28 -4.54 -26.13 -9.23
CA HIS A 28 -4.68 -24.95 -10.09
C HIS A 28 -3.46 -24.76 -11.00
N VAL A 29 -3.65 -24.00 -12.07
CA VAL A 29 -2.57 -23.50 -12.92
C VAL A 29 -2.29 -22.04 -12.56
N TRP A 30 -1.06 -21.73 -12.16
CA TRP A 30 -0.64 -20.39 -11.79
C TRP A 30 0.27 -19.76 -12.84
N THR A 31 0.03 -18.49 -13.18
CA THR A 31 0.87 -17.71 -14.10
C THR A 31 1.11 -16.30 -13.52
N ASP A 32 2.38 -15.89 -13.44
CA ASP A 32 2.77 -14.55 -13.02
C ASP A 32 3.22 -13.71 -14.22
N HIS A 33 2.80 -12.45 -14.21
CA HIS A 33 3.38 -11.40 -15.04
C HIS A 33 3.97 -10.32 -14.12
N ALA A 34 5.24 -10.00 -14.27
CA ALA A 34 5.89 -8.96 -13.48
C ALA A 34 5.16 -7.62 -13.62
N ARG A 35 4.81 -7.26 -14.84
CA ARG A 35 4.02 -6.07 -15.21
C ARG A 35 3.15 -6.41 -16.41
N THR A 36 1.97 -5.81 -16.50
CA THR A 36 1.06 -5.95 -17.64
C THR A 36 0.64 -4.57 -18.14
N ALA A 37 0.91 -4.28 -19.40
CA ALA A 37 0.39 -3.08 -20.05
C ALA A 37 -1.13 -3.21 -20.26
N VAL A 38 -1.81 -2.08 -20.32
CA VAL A 38 -3.30 -2.04 -20.40
C VAL A 38 -3.80 -2.80 -21.63
N GLU A 39 -3.12 -2.65 -22.75
CA GLU A 39 -3.41 -3.32 -24.03
C GLU A 39 -3.22 -4.83 -23.99
N ASP A 40 -2.35 -5.34 -23.11
CA ASP A 40 -2.07 -6.78 -22.95
C ASP A 40 -3.01 -7.50 -21.99
N VAL A 41 -3.81 -6.77 -21.22
CA VAL A 41 -4.63 -7.32 -20.12
C VAL A 41 -5.50 -8.48 -20.61
N VAL A 42 -6.28 -8.27 -21.66
CA VAL A 42 -7.20 -9.28 -22.18
C VAL A 42 -6.45 -10.51 -22.70
N ALA A 43 -5.37 -10.29 -23.44
CA ALA A 43 -4.56 -11.38 -24.01
C ALA A 43 -3.94 -12.27 -22.93
N ARG A 44 -3.37 -11.65 -21.88
CA ARG A 44 -2.73 -12.37 -20.76
C ARG A 44 -3.74 -13.05 -19.83
N SER A 45 -4.95 -12.52 -19.76
CA SER A 45 -6.03 -13.03 -18.90
C SER A 45 -6.91 -14.08 -19.59
N ARG A 46 -6.68 -14.37 -20.87
CA ARG A 46 -7.53 -15.30 -21.62
C ARG A 46 -7.59 -16.69 -20.98
N GLY A 47 -8.80 -17.18 -20.71
CA GLY A 47 -9.05 -18.45 -20.03
C GLY A 47 -8.75 -18.44 -18.53
N ALA A 48 -8.44 -17.27 -17.92
CA ALA A 48 -8.30 -17.15 -16.48
C ALA A 48 -9.66 -17.25 -15.77
N ASN A 49 -9.70 -18.02 -14.69
CA ASN A 49 -10.85 -18.08 -13.78
C ASN A 49 -10.70 -17.08 -12.63
N ILE A 50 -9.46 -16.81 -12.24
CA ILE A 50 -9.11 -15.89 -11.16
C ILE A 50 -8.02 -14.93 -11.67
N LEU A 51 -8.22 -13.63 -11.50
CA LEU A 51 -7.20 -12.61 -11.70
C LEU A 51 -6.74 -12.06 -10.35
N ILE A 52 -5.43 -11.91 -10.18
CA ILE A 52 -4.85 -11.16 -9.08
C ILE A 52 -4.27 -9.88 -9.68
N VAL A 53 -4.65 -8.74 -9.11
CA VAL A 53 -4.21 -7.41 -9.57
C VAL A 53 -3.95 -6.49 -8.39
N ASN A 54 -3.03 -5.56 -8.54
CA ASN A 54 -2.83 -4.46 -7.59
C ASN A 54 -3.13 -3.10 -8.24
N LYS A 55 -2.51 -2.81 -9.38
CA LYS A 55 -2.58 -1.50 -10.04
C LYS A 55 -3.08 -1.57 -11.50
N VAL A 56 -3.10 -2.74 -12.10
CA VAL A 56 -3.62 -2.92 -13.47
C VAL A 56 -5.13 -2.64 -13.49
N PRO A 57 -5.61 -1.76 -14.37
CA PRO A 57 -7.05 -1.49 -14.49
C PRO A 57 -7.77 -2.67 -15.17
N LEU A 58 -8.99 -2.93 -14.71
CA LEU A 58 -9.91 -3.90 -15.33
C LEU A 58 -11.21 -3.16 -15.65
N THR A 59 -11.30 -2.68 -16.89
CA THR A 59 -12.46 -1.95 -17.40
C THR A 59 -13.60 -2.87 -17.81
N GLY A 60 -14.83 -2.35 -17.96
CA GLY A 60 -15.99 -3.11 -18.39
C GLY A 60 -15.74 -3.93 -19.66
N PRO A 61 -15.27 -3.33 -20.78
CA PRO A 61 -14.96 -4.07 -22.00
C PRO A 61 -13.93 -5.19 -21.82
N MET A 62 -12.91 -4.99 -20.93
CA MET A 62 -11.94 -6.04 -20.62
C MET A 62 -12.61 -7.20 -19.90
N LEU A 63 -13.46 -6.90 -18.90
CA LEU A 63 -14.17 -7.92 -18.17
C LEU A 63 -15.12 -8.71 -19.09
N GLU A 64 -15.82 -8.04 -19.99
CA GLU A 64 -16.71 -8.68 -20.98
C GLU A 64 -15.96 -9.64 -21.91
N ALA A 65 -14.71 -9.32 -22.26
CA ALA A 65 -13.86 -10.15 -23.11
C ALA A 65 -13.30 -11.41 -22.40
N LEU A 66 -13.58 -11.60 -21.11
CA LEU A 66 -13.05 -12.70 -20.28
C LEU A 66 -14.18 -13.61 -19.77
N PRO A 67 -14.79 -14.45 -20.62
CA PRO A 67 -16.01 -15.22 -20.27
C PRO A 67 -15.82 -16.20 -19.12
N ASP A 68 -14.60 -16.71 -18.91
CA ASP A 68 -14.29 -17.70 -17.88
C ASP A 68 -13.98 -17.10 -16.51
N LEU A 69 -13.86 -15.76 -16.44
CA LEU A 69 -13.48 -15.07 -15.20
C LEU A 69 -14.60 -15.17 -14.17
N ARG A 70 -14.23 -15.59 -12.94
CA ARG A 70 -15.15 -15.78 -11.80
C ARG A 70 -14.76 -14.93 -10.60
N MET A 71 -13.47 -14.57 -10.46
CA MET A 71 -12.98 -13.84 -9.30
C MET A 71 -11.85 -12.88 -9.68
N ILE A 72 -11.84 -11.73 -9.04
CA ILE A 72 -10.75 -10.76 -9.05
C ILE A 72 -10.29 -10.57 -7.61
N ALA A 73 -9.04 -10.93 -7.30
CA ALA A 73 -8.39 -10.69 -6.02
C ALA A 73 -7.52 -9.43 -6.13
N VAL A 74 -7.95 -8.36 -5.48
CA VAL A 74 -7.22 -7.10 -5.48
C VAL A 74 -6.19 -7.10 -4.35
N ALA A 75 -4.89 -7.08 -4.69
CA ALA A 75 -3.78 -7.05 -3.72
C ALA A 75 -3.59 -5.65 -3.11
N ALA A 76 -4.68 -4.95 -2.85
CA ALA A 76 -4.75 -3.62 -2.25
C ALA A 76 -6.10 -3.43 -1.54
N THR A 77 -6.29 -2.30 -0.87
CA THR A 77 -7.59 -1.93 -0.27
C THR A 77 -8.51 -1.27 -1.30
N GLY A 78 -7.99 -0.38 -2.15
CA GLY A 78 -8.79 0.33 -3.16
C GLY A 78 -9.20 -0.57 -4.31
N THR A 79 -10.45 -0.43 -4.77
CA THR A 79 -11.02 -1.14 -5.92
C THR A 79 -11.37 -0.21 -7.08
N ASP A 80 -10.89 1.03 -7.02
CA ASP A 80 -11.12 2.09 -8.02
C ASP A 80 -10.61 1.76 -9.43
N ARG A 81 -9.73 0.77 -9.54
CA ARG A 81 -9.23 0.26 -10.83
C ARG A 81 -10.09 -0.82 -11.46
N ILE A 82 -11.15 -1.26 -10.79
CA ILE A 82 -12.03 -2.33 -11.25
C ILE A 82 -13.39 -1.75 -11.58
N ASP A 83 -13.93 -2.06 -12.75
CA ASP A 83 -15.33 -1.78 -13.07
C ASP A 83 -16.23 -2.73 -12.27
N LEU A 84 -16.66 -2.25 -11.09
CA LEU A 84 -17.47 -3.04 -10.17
C LEU A 84 -18.87 -3.30 -10.69
N GLU A 85 -19.43 -2.41 -11.51
CA GLU A 85 -20.76 -2.57 -12.08
C GLU A 85 -20.79 -3.75 -13.07
N THR A 86 -19.84 -3.77 -14.01
CA THR A 86 -19.68 -4.90 -14.95
C THR A 86 -19.32 -6.19 -14.21
N ALA A 87 -18.43 -6.12 -13.22
CA ALA A 87 -18.08 -7.30 -12.43
C ALA A 87 -19.31 -7.90 -11.73
N PHE A 88 -20.14 -7.06 -11.10
CA PHE A 88 -21.37 -7.47 -10.44
C PHE A 88 -22.39 -8.07 -11.43
N ALA A 89 -22.64 -7.39 -12.56
CA ALA A 89 -23.57 -7.85 -13.59
C ALA A 89 -23.16 -9.25 -14.13
N ARG A 90 -21.85 -9.50 -14.23
CA ARG A 90 -21.28 -10.78 -14.67
C ARG A 90 -21.08 -11.80 -13.55
N ARG A 91 -21.49 -11.50 -12.32
CA ARG A 91 -21.30 -12.34 -11.13
C ARG A 91 -19.84 -12.70 -10.87
N ILE A 92 -18.92 -11.79 -11.19
CA ILE A 92 -17.50 -11.90 -10.84
C ILE A 92 -17.32 -11.44 -9.41
N VAL A 93 -16.78 -12.29 -8.54
CA VAL A 93 -16.49 -11.93 -7.15
C VAL A 93 -15.28 -11.01 -7.12
N VAL A 94 -15.40 -9.83 -6.52
CA VAL A 94 -14.27 -8.93 -6.28
C VAL A 94 -13.94 -8.93 -4.80
N SER A 95 -12.72 -9.36 -4.46
CA SER A 95 -12.20 -9.39 -3.09
C SER A 95 -10.99 -8.47 -2.97
N ASN A 96 -10.86 -7.76 -1.84
CA ASN A 96 -9.76 -6.85 -1.57
C ASN A 96 -9.15 -7.10 -0.18
N ILE A 97 -7.98 -6.50 0.09
CA ILE A 97 -7.33 -6.57 1.40
C ILE A 97 -7.78 -5.36 2.24
N ARG A 98 -8.33 -5.63 3.43
CA ARG A 98 -8.80 -4.58 4.34
C ARG A 98 -7.93 -4.48 5.59
N GLY A 99 -7.70 -3.26 6.05
CA GLY A 99 -7.10 -3.00 7.36
C GLY A 99 -5.58 -3.22 7.49
N TYR A 100 -4.86 -3.64 6.46
CA TYR A 100 -3.42 -3.92 6.55
C TYR A 100 -2.57 -2.68 6.89
N ALA A 101 -3.01 -1.50 6.45
CA ALA A 101 -2.29 -0.25 6.62
C ALA A 101 -2.61 0.50 7.93
N THR A 102 -3.49 -0.05 8.79
CA THR A 102 -3.96 0.64 10.01
C THR A 102 -2.91 0.78 11.11
N ARG A 103 -1.80 0.07 10.98
CA ARG A 103 -0.62 0.20 11.86
C ARG A 103 0.53 0.88 11.13
N SER A 104 0.94 0.34 9.99
CA SER A 104 2.15 0.79 9.28
C SER A 104 2.09 2.25 8.83
N VAL A 105 0.95 2.72 8.31
CA VAL A 105 0.82 4.12 7.85
C VAL A 105 0.86 5.12 9.01
N PRO A 106 0.12 4.92 10.13
CA PRO A 106 0.24 5.80 11.29
C PRO A 106 1.65 5.82 11.90
N GLU A 107 2.31 4.67 12.03
CA GLU A 107 3.70 4.59 12.52
C GLU A 107 4.66 5.37 11.61
N HIS A 108 4.56 5.18 10.30
CA HIS A 108 5.38 5.89 9.33
C HIS A 108 5.11 7.41 9.34
N THR A 109 3.84 7.82 9.47
CA THR A 109 3.45 9.21 9.60
C THR A 109 4.13 9.85 10.81
N LEU A 110 4.08 9.19 11.97
CA LEU A 110 4.73 9.67 13.19
C LEU A 110 6.26 9.73 13.04
N ALA A 111 6.86 8.71 12.41
CA ALA A 111 8.29 8.69 12.14
C ALA A 111 8.74 9.89 11.30
N LEU A 112 7.98 10.24 10.25
CA LEU A 112 8.26 11.41 9.42
C LEU A 112 8.08 12.73 10.20
N MET A 113 7.03 12.84 11.01
CA MET A 113 6.80 14.01 11.86
C MET A 113 7.94 14.21 12.85
N LEU A 114 8.39 13.15 13.51
CA LEU A 114 9.53 13.19 14.43
C LEU A 114 10.83 13.55 13.68
N ALA A 115 11.09 12.92 12.54
CA ALA A 115 12.30 13.19 11.76
C ALA A 115 12.40 14.67 11.36
N LEU A 116 11.29 15.27 10.93
CA LEU A 116 11.22 16.66 10.53
C LEU A 116 11.31 17.63 11.74
N ARG A 117 10.49 17.40 12.76
CA ARG A 117 10.41 18.30 13.94
C ARG A 117 11.69 18.29 14.78
N ARG A 118 12.39 17.15 14.80
CA ARG A 118 13.64 16.94 15.55
C ARG A 118 14.89 17.16 14.70
N SER A 119 14.75 17.55 13.43
CA SER A 119 15.85 17.72 12.46
C SER A 119 16.79 16.50 12.40
N ILE A 120 16.25 15.27 12.59
CA ILE A 120 17.05 14.04 12.70
C ILE A 120 17.97 13.82 11.49
N PRO A 121 17.50 13.94 10.22
CA PRO A 121 18.40 13.75 9.06
C PRO A 121 19.53 14.78 9.02
N MET A 122 19.21 16.03 9.31
CA MET A 122 20.19 17.11 9.28
C MET A 122 21.27 16.93 10.36
N TYR A 123 20.88 16.59 11.59
CA TYR A 123 21.84 16.28 12.64
C TYR A 123 22.65 15.03 12.36
N ARG A 124 22.05 13.98 11.78
CA ARG A 124 22.80 12.80 11.35
C ARG A 124 23.94 13.18 10.40
N ASP A 125 23.63 13.99 9.38
CA ASP A 125 24.60 14.37 8.36
C ASP A 125 25.67 15.31 8.95
N SER A 126 25.28 16.25 9.80
CA SER A 126 26.17 17.17 10.51
C SER A 126 27.14 16.40 11.45
N VAL A 127 26.64 15.45 12.22
CA VAL A 127 27.48 14.61 13.10
C VAL A 127 28.44 13.74 12.27
N ALA A 128 27.97 13.14 11.17
CA ALA A 128 28.81 12.35 10.27
C ALA A 128 29.92 13.18 9.62
N ALA A 129 29.69 14.49 9.38
CA ALA A 129 30.67 15.43 8.89
C ALA A 129 31.66 15.95 9.98
N GLY A 130 31.52 15.49 11.21
CA GLY A 130 32.40 15.81 12.32
C GLY A 130 32.07 17.14 13.04
N ALA A 131 30.85 17.67 12.90
CA ALA A 131 30.46 18.93 13.55
C ALA A 131 30.50 18.81 15.07
N TRP A 132 30.08 17.68 15.64
CA TRP A 132 30.12 17.47 17.09
C TRP A 132 31.55 17.49 17.64
N GLN A 133 32.49 16.83 16.97
CA GLN A 133 33.89 16.79 17.37
C GLN A 133 34.59 18.15 17.29
N LYS A 134 34.05 19.07 16.48
CA LYS A 134 34.56 20.44 16.30
C LYS A 134 33.89 21.46 17.23
N ALA A 135 32.83 21.06 17.92
CA ALA A 135 32.13 21.94 18.85
C ALA A 135 32.98 22.16 20.10
N ASP A 136 33.08 23.42 20.56
CA ASP A 136 33.83 23.80 21.76
C ASP A 136 33.16 23.37 23.07
N GLN A 137 31.96 22.73 22.96
CA GLN A 137 31.16 22.30 24.10
C GLN A 137 30.50 20.95 23.82
N PHE A 138 29.80 20.39 24.82
CA PHE A 138 29.17 19.07 24.75
C PHE A 138 28.00 19.01 23.79
N CYS A 139 27.52 20.10 23.22
CA CYS A 139 26.41 20.20 22.28
C CYS A 139 26.64 21.32 21.25
N TYR A 140 25.81 21.33 20.20
CA TYR A 140 25.74 22.40 19.19
C TYR A 140 24.29 22.52 18.65
N PHE A 141 23.94 23.69 18.04
CA PHE A 141 22.55 24.07 17.75
C PHE A 141 22.37 24.51 16.29
N ASP A 142 22.96 23.80 15.34
CA ASP A 142 22.95 24.18 13.93
C ASP A 142 21.58 24.05 13.27
N HIS A 143 20.72 23.20 13.81
CA HIS A 143 19.40 22.95 13.25
C HIS A 143 18.31 23.09 14.33
N PRO A 144 17.14 23.69 13.97
CA PRO A 144 16.06 23.85 14.94
C PRO A 144 15.46 22.52 15.36
N ILE A 145 15.21 22.38 16.66
CA ILE A 145 14.54 21.21 17.24
C ILE A 145 13.26 21.69 17.91
N HIS A 146 12.13 21.10 17.54
CA HIS A 146 10.83 21.41 18.09
C HIS A 146 10.15 20.14 18.62
N ASP A 147 9.48 20.27 19.75
CA ASP A 147 8.68 19.19 20.33
C ASP A 147 7.36 19.00 19.57
N LEU A 148 6.83 17.77 19.58
CA LEU A 148 5.46 17.50 19.14
C LEU A 148 4.45 17.95 20.20
N ALA A 149 4.80 17.81 21.48
CA ALA A 149 3.95 18.24 22.59
C ALA A 149 3.55 19.71 22.47
N GLY A 150 2.26 20.00 22.61
CA GLY A 150 1.70 21.34 22.47
C GLY A 150 1.49 21.82 21.02
N ALA A 151 2.02 21.12 20.03
CA ALA A 151 1.76 21.45 18.62
C ALA A 151 0.34 21.01 18.20
N THR A 152 -0.20 21.66 17.16
CA THR A 152 -1.49 21.27 16.59
C THR A 152 -1.30 20.32 15.41
N LEU A 153 -2.00 19.20 15.42
CA LEU A 153 -2.11 18.23 14.34
C LEU A 153 -3.51 18.29 13.72
N CYS A 154 -3.59 18.72 12.47
CA CYS A 154 -4.84 18.62 11.71
C CYS A 154 -4.89 17.30 10.93
N VAL A 155 -5.95 16.53 11.12
CA VAL A 155 -6.17 15.26 10.43
C VAL A 155 -7.37 15.38 9.50
N VAL A 156 -7.13 15.40 8.19
CA VAL A 156 -8.20 15.43 7.20
C VAL A 156 -8.68 14.02 6.91
N GLY A 157 -9.83 13.67 7.48
CA GLY A 157 -10.46 12.35 7.35
C GLY A 157 -10.36 11.49 8.61
N ALA A 158 -11.49 11.19 9.23
CA ALA A 158 -11.61 10.41 10.48
C ALA A 158 -11.85 8.91 10.24
N GLY A 159 -11.33 8.35 9.12
CA GLY A 159 -11.36 6.92 8.85
C GLY A 159 -10.38 6.14 9.74
N SER A 160 -10.26 4.82 9.53
CA SER A 160 -9.44 3.94 10.37
C SER A 160 -7.97 4.39 10.49
N ILE A 161 -7.38 4.89 9.41
CA ILE A 161 -5.98 5.39 9.39
C ILE A 161 -5.90 6.76 10.08
N GLY A 162 -6.75 7.73 9.69
CA GLY A 162 -6.72 9.06 10.29
C GLY A 162 -6.97 9.04 11.80
N SER A 163 -7.94 8.23 12.26
CA SER A 163 -8.18 8.04 13.68
C SER A 163 -6.99 7.39 14.42
N ALA A 164 -6.23 6.52 13.75
CA ALA A 164 -5.03 5.94 14.35
C ALA A 164 -3.89 6.97 14.44
N VAL A 165 -3.70 7.83 13.41
CA VAL A 165 -2.75 8.95 13.45
C VAL A 165 -3.13 9.95 14.55
N ALA A 166 -4.43 10.28 14.67
CA ALA A 166 -4.94 11.17 15.71
C ALA A 166 -4.56 10.69 17.11
N ARG A 167 -4.84 9.41 17.42
CA ARG A 167 -4.47 8.81 18.72
C ARG A 167 -2.97 8.85 19.00
N LEU A 168 -2.13 8.65 18.00
CA LEU A 168 -0.68 8.79 18.17
C LEU A 168 -0.30 10.25 18.44
N GLY A 169 -0.89 11.21 17.73
CA GLY A 169 -0.69 12.64 18.00
C GLY A 169 -1.07 13.03 19.43
N GLU A 170 -2.24 12.59 19.92
CA GLU A 170 -2.67 12.79 21.30
C GLU A 170 -1.70 12.19 22.32
N ALA A 171 -1.21 10.95 22.07
CA ALA A 171 -0.23 10.28 22.92
C ALA A 171 1.09 11.04 23.02
N PHE A 172 1.44 11.81 21.99
CA PHE A 172 2.60 12.72 21.99
C PHE A 172 2.27 14.14 22.52
N GLY A 173 1.10 14.33 23.11
CA GLY A 173 0.70 15.62 23.71
C GLY A 173 0.34 16.70 22.69
N MET A 174 0.01 16.33 21.45
CA MET A 174 -0.46 17.29 20.45
C MET A 174 -1.94 17.62 20.64
N LYS A 175 -2.33 18.82 20.20
CA LYS A 175 -3.74 19.17 20.02
C LYS A 175 -4.20 18.65 18.66
N VAL A 176 -5.10 17.66 18.65
CA VAL A 176 -5.64 17.11 17.38
C VAL A 176 -6.94 17.82 17.01
N ILE A 177 -7.07 18.20 15.71
CA ILE A 177 -8.26 18.83 15.11
C ILE A 177 -8.61 18.17 13.78
#